data_f58b5551796253363954b4a4565e7efd
#
_entry.id   f58b5551796253363954b4a4565e7efd
#
_cell.length_a   1.000
_cell.length_b   1.000
_cell.length_c   1.000
_cell.angle_alpha   90.00
_cell.angle_beta   90.00
_cell.angle_gamma   90.00
#
_symmetry.space_group_name_H-M   'P 1'
#
loop_
_entity.id
_entity.type
_entity.pdbx_description
1 polymer ?
#
loop_
_entity_poly.entity_id
_entity_poly.type
_entity_poly.pdbx_seq_one_letter_code
_entity_poly.pdbx_strand_id
1 'polypeptide(L)'
;MARISGVDLPRTKRVEIGLTYIYGIGRHRSNEILTEAGVSGDIRVKDLSEDDVRKISRVIEEKGGVEGDLRKEISLNIKRLMEIGCYRGMRHRRSLPVRGQRTRTNARTRKGPRKGAIAKKKTV
;
A
#
# COMPACT_ATOMS: atom_id res chain seq x y z
N MET A 1 19.36 6.29 -9.47
CA MET A 1 18.11 5.57 -9.09
C MET A 1 17.13 6.60 -8.62
N ALA A 2 15.94 6.65 -9.21
CA ALA A 2 14.91 7.57 -8.72
C ALA A 2 14.33 7.03 -7.41
N ARG A 3 14.54 7.75 -6.32
CA ARG A 3 14.01 7.45 -5.00
C ARG A 3 13.07 8.56 -4.57
N ILE A 4 11.82 8.22 -4.29
CA ILE A 4 10.78 9.17 -3.90
C ILE A 4 10.11 8.65 -2.63
N SER A 5 9.94 9.51 -1.64
CA SER A 5 9.35 9.16 -0.33
C SER A 5 9.99 7.93 0.33
N GLY A 6 11.29 7.75 0.14
CA GLY A 6 12.04 6.62 0.66
C GLY A 6 11.89 5.31 -0.13
N VAL A 7 11.16 5.31 -1.25
CA VAL A 7 10.92 4.13 -2.09
C VAL A 7 11.72 4.20 -3.38
N ASP A 8 12.44 3.15 -3.69
CA ASP A 8 13.15 3.01 -4.95
C ASP A 8 12.16 2.59 -6.05
N LEU A 9 12.04 3.41 -7.09
CA LEU A 9 11.12 3.15 -8.18
C LEU A 9 11.73 2.20 -9.22
N PRO A 10 10.92 1.31 -9.82
CA PRO A 10 11.39 0.39 -10.87
C PRO A 10 11.78 1.15 -12.13
N ARG A 11 13.02 0.96 -12.59
CA ARG A 11 13.60 1.71 -13.72
C ARG A 11 12.90 1.47 -15.04
N THR A 12 12.40 0.27 -15.27
CA THR A 12 11.86 -0.17 -16.55
C THR A 12 10.39 0.23 -16.75
N LYS A 13 9.70 0.65 -15.70
CA LYS A 13 8.30 1.04 -15.75
C LYS A 13 8.12 2.51 -16.12
N ARG A 14 6.97 2.84 -16.70
CA ARG A 14 6.56 4.24 -16.88
C ARG A 14 6.39 4.90 -15.51
N VAL A 15 6.63 6.18 -15.40
CA VAL A 15 6.54 6.90 -14.12
C VAL A 15 5.14 6.81 -13.50
N GLU A 16 4.10 6.81 -14.33
CA GLU A 16 2.72 6.57 -13.89
C GLU A 16 2.57 5.27 -13.07
N ILE A 17 3.15 4.21 -13.56
CA ILE A 17 3.12 2.90 -12.89
C ILE A 17 4.17 2.84 -11.76
N GLY A 18 5.32 3.44 -11.95
CA GLY A 18 6.38 3.50 -10.94
C GLY A 18 5.91 4.13 -9.62
N LEU A 19 5.16 5.21 -9.69
CA LEU A 19 4.63 5.89 -8.51
C LEU A 19 3.64 5.03 -7.71
N THR A 20 2.96 4.07 -8.33
CA THR A 20 2.05 3.16 -7.61
C THR A 20 2.76 2.19 -6.66
N TYR A 21 4.08 2.07 -6.74
CA TYR A 21 4.88 1.31 -5.78
C TYR A 21 5.02 2.00 -4.42
N ILE A 22 4.69 3.29 -4.37
CA ILE A 22 4.64 4.04 -3.11
C ILE A 22 3.32 3.73 -2.41
N TYR A 23 3.38 3.31 -1.16
CA TYR A 23 2.18 3.02 -0.37
C TYR A 23 1.30 4.27 -0.20
N GLY A 24 0.06 4.17 -0.61
CA GLY A 24 -0.90 5.28 -0.60
C GLY A 24 -1.09 5.98 -1.93
N ILE A 25 -0.33 5.61 -2.97
CA ILE A 25 -0.48 6.12 -4.32
C ILE A 25 -1.01 5.01 -5.21
N GLY A 26 -2.26 5.13 -5.66
CA GLY A 26 -2.84 4.32 -6.70
C GLY A 26 -2.69 4.99 -8.07
N ARG A 27 -3.20 4.37 -9.11
CA ARG A 27 -3.08 4.88 -10.49
C ARG A 27 -3.69 6.27 -10.66
N HIS A 28 -4.87 6.51 -10.11
CA HIS A 28 -5.55 7.80 -10.19
C HIS A 28 -4.71 8.90 -9.52
N ARG A 29 -4.28 8.67 -8.29
CA ARG A 29 -3.45 9.63 -7.54
C ARG A 29 -2.10 9.87 -8.22
N SER A 30 -1.52 8.84 -8.82
CA SER A 30 -0.31 8.96 -9.63
C SER A 30 -0.50 9.94 -10.79
N ASN A 31 -1.60 9.82 -11.53
CA ASN A 31 -1.91 10.73 -12.63
C ASN A 31 -2.16 12.15 -12.17
N GLU A 32 -2.86 12.36 -11.06
CA GLU A 32 -3.04 13.68 -10.46
C GLU A 32 -1.70 14.33 -10.09
N ILE A 33 -0.82 13.59 -9.43
CA ILE A 33 0.50 14.09 -9.03
C ILE A 33 1.32 14.47 -10.26
N LEU A 34 1.33 13.64 -11.29
CA LEU A 34 2.07 13.93 -12.52
C LEU A 34 1.51 15.13 -13.28
N THR A 35 0.19 15.31 -13.31
CA THR A 35 -0.46 16.46 -13.92
C THR A 35 -0.08 17.76 -13.19
N GLU A 36 -0.09 17.77 -11.87
CA GLU A 36 0.32 18.92 -11.06
C GLU A 36 1.83 19.21 -11.17
N ALA A 37 2.65 18.17 -11.23
CA ALA A 37 4.09 18.34 -11.42
C ALA A 37 4.47 18.74 -12.86
N GLY A 38 3.54 18.65 -13.81
CA GLY A 38 3.80 18.94 -15.22
C GLY A 38 4.73 17.91 -15.89
N VAL A 39 4.72 16.68 -15.44
CA VAL A 39 5.54 15.58 -15.96
C VAL A 39 4.66 14.60 -16.73
N SER A 40 5.10 14.17 -17.92
CA SER A 40 4.39 13.16 -18.69
C SER A 40 4.44 11.78 -18.00
N GLY A 41 3.27 11.13 -17.89
CA GLY A 41 3.17 9.78 -17.30
C GLY A 41 3.82 8.68 -18.13
N ASP A 42 4.10 8.93 -19.41
CA ASP A 42 4.66 7.93 -20.33
C ASP A 42 6.19 7.82 -20.24
N ILE A 43 6.85 8.80 -19.63
CA ILE A 43 8.29 8.78 -19.40
C ILE A 43 8.64 7.58 -18.52
N ARG A 44 9.70 6.86 -18.89
CA ARG A 44 10.21 5.78 -18.03
C ARG A 44 10.97 6.34 -16.84
N VAL A 45 10.90 5.64 -15.73
CA VAL A 45 11.56 6.06 -14.49
C VAL A 45 13.06 6.32 -14.67
N LYS A 46 13.74 5.52 -15.50
CA LYS A 46 15.16 5.70 -15.84
C LYS A 46 15.47 7.01 -16.55
N ASP A 47 14.51 7.55 -17.28
CA ASP A 47 14.66 8.74 -18.15
C ASP A 47 14.18 10.03 -17.44
N LEU A 48 13.76 9.94 -16.17
CA LEU A 48 13.38 11.10 -15.37
C LEU A 48 14.60 11.98 -15.05
N SER A 49 14.45 13.30 -15.26
CA SER A 49 15.44 14.27 -14.79
C SER A 49 15.36 14.44 -13.27
N GLU A 50 16.44 14.93 -12.67
CA GLU A 50 16.43 15.26 -11.23
C GLU A 50 15.40 16.35 -10.89
N ASP A 51 15.18 17.29 -11.78
CA ASP A 51 14.18 18.34 -11.60
C ASP A 51 12.76 17.77 -11.61
N ASP A 52 12.47 16.81 -12.48
CA ASP A 52 11.18 16.12 -12.49
C ASP A 52 10.96 15.33 -11.20
N VAL A 53 11.98 14.65 -10.70
CA VAL A 53 11.93 13.94 -9.42
C VAL A 53 11.65 14.90 -8.26
N ARG A 54 12.28 16.07 -8.25
CA ARG A 54 12.04 17.12 -7.23
C ARG A 54 10.62 17.67 -7.28
N LYS A 55 10.09 17.95 -8.48
CA LYS A 55 8.71 18.42 -8.67
C LYS A 55 7.70 17.38 -8.16
N ILE A 56 7.88 16.12 -8.53
CA ILE A 56 7.02 15.03 -8.09
C ILE A 56 7.08 14.89 -6.56
N SER A 57 8.27 14.89 -5.98
CA SER A 57 8.46 14.80 -4.53
C SER A 57 7.76 15.92 -3.79
N ARG A 58 7.88 17.14 -4.27
CA ARG A 58 7.21 18.32 -3.69
C ARG A 58 5.69 18.19 -3.69
N VAL A 59 5.10 17.77 -4.81
CA VAL A 59 3.65 17.56 -4.90
C VAL A 59 3.18 16.45 -3.94
N ILE A 60 3.95 15.39 -3.80
CA ILE A 60 3.64 14.31 -2.86
C ILE A 60 3.70 14.82 -1.42
N GLU A 61 4.71 15.59 -1.06
CA GLU A 61 4.84 16.18 0.28
C GLU A 61 3.68 17.14 0.60
N GLU A 62 3.28 17.98 -0.34
CA GLU A 62 2.15 18.90 -0.18
C GLU A 62 0.82 18.18 0.01
N LYS A 63 0.59 17.09 -0.70
CA LYS A 63 -0.63 16.26 -0.56
C LYS A 63 -0.60 15.35 0.67
N GLY A 64 0.56 14.98 1.16
CA GLY A 64 0.76 14.11 2.33
C GLY A 64 0.13 12.71 2.20
N GLY A 65 0.07 11.98 3.29
CA GLY A 65 -0.64 10.70 3.39
C GLY A 65 -0.05 9.58 2.53
N VAL A 66 1.26 9.39 2.57
CA VAL A 66 1.97 8.29 1.89
C VAL A 66 2.89 7.57 2.86
N GLU A 67 3.27 6.34 2.52
CA GLU A 67 4.24 5.49 3.23
C GLU A 67 4.08 5.48 4.76
N GLY A 68 5.11 5.88 5.51
CA GLY A 68 5.14 5.81 6.95
C GLY A 68 4.01 6.55 7.66
N ASP A 69 3.68 7.74 7.20
CA ASP A 69 2.62 8.56 7.77
C ASP A 69 1.24 7.92 7.58
N LEU A 70 0.98 7.40 6.38
CA LEU A 70 -0.26 6.69 6.10
C LEU A 70 -0.37 5.37 6.89
N ARG A 71 0.73 4.63 7.00
CA ARG A 71 0.77 3.39 7.80
C ARG A 71 0.48 3.67 9.27
N LYS A 72 1.06 4.73 9.81
CA LYS A 72 0.82 5.19 11.18
C LYS A 72 -0.63 5.59 11.40
N GLU A 73 -1.20 6.36 10.48
CA GLU A 73 -2.61 6.78 10.53
C GLU A 73 -3.56 5.57 10.55
N ILE A 74 -3.37 4.62 9.63
CA ILE A 74 -4.18 3.40 9.57
C ILE A 74 -4.04 2.59 10.86
N SER A 75 -2.84 2.44 11.38
CA SER A 75 -2.59 1.71 12.63
C SER A 75 -3.29 2.38 13.82
N LEU A 76 -3.23 3.70 13.90
CA LEU A 76 -3.92 4.48 14.95
C LEU A 76 -5.44 4.36 14.83
N ASN A 77 -5.97 4.39 13.61
CA ASN A 77 -7.42 4.23 13.39
C ASN A 77 -7.91 2.84 13.82
N ILE A 78 -7.18 1.79 13.49
CA ILE A 78 -7.50 0.43 13.95
C ILE A 78 -7.39 0.32 15.47
N LYS A 79 -6.33 0.86 16.06
CA LYS A 79 -6.16 0.89 17.52
C LYS A 79 -7.31 1.59 18.21
N ARG A 80 -7.74 2.74 17.69
CA ARG A 80 -8.88 3.48 18.20
C ARG A 80 -10.18 2.65 18.19
N LEU A 81 -10.44 1.92 17.09
CA LEU A 81 -11.60 1.04 17.01
C LEU A 81 -11.57 -0.08 18.07
N MET A 82 -10.38 -0.64 18.32
CA MET A 82 -10.19 -1.67 19.35
C MET A 82 -10.40 -1.10 20.77
N GLU A 83 -9.93 0.11 21.03
CA GLU A 83 -10.06 0.78 22.34
C GLU A 83 -11.52 1.16 22.65
N ILE A 84 -12.26 1.61 21.64
CA ILE A 84 -13.70 1.91 21.77
C ILE A 84 -14.50 0.63 22.05
N GLY A 85 -14.00 -0.54 21.66
CA GLY A 85 -14.69 -1.82 21.83
C GLY A 85 -15.88 -2.01 20.89
N CYS A 86 -15.93 -1.30 19.76
CA CYS A 86 -16.97 -1.49 18.74
C CYS A 86 -16.85 -2.84 18.03
N TYR A 87 -17.88 -3.22 17.28
CA TYR A 87 -17.89 -4.47 16.53
C TYR A 87 -16.68 -4.61 15.59
N ARG A 88 -16.37 -3.56 14.82
CA ARG A 88 -15.19 -3.55 13.93
C ARG A 88 -13.88 -3.75 14.70
N GLY A 89 -13.72 -3.09 15.83
CA GLY A 89 -12.54 -3.25 16.68
C GLY A 89 -12.40 -4.65 17.25
N MET A 90 -13.50 -5.27 17.64
CA MET A 90 -13.51 -6.67 18.09
C MET A 90 -13.10 -7.64 16.96
N ARG A 91 -13.56 -7.39 15.74
CA ARG A 91 -13.16 -8.18 14.56
C ARG A 91 -11.67 -8.02 14.27
N HIS A 92 -11.11 -6.81 14.36
CA HIS A 92 -9.67 -6.58 14.24
C HIS A 92 -8.88 -7.32 15.32
N ARG A 93 -9.31 -7.27 16.57
CA ARG A 93 -8.67 -7.96 17.69
C ARG A 93 -8.61 -9.48 17.50
N ARG A 94 -9.67 -10.05 16.95
CA ARG A 94 -9.77 -11.50 16.69
C ARG A 94 -9.18 -11.95 15.35
N SER A 95 -8.61 -11.02 14.57
CA SER A 95 -8.12 -11.30 13.21
C SER A 95 -9.18 -11.94 12.30
N LEU A 96 -10.38 -11.40 12.36
CA LEU A 96 -11.52 -11.83 11.55
C LEU A 96 -11.90 -10.75 10.53
N PRO A 97 -12.58 -11.12 9.43
CA PRO A 97 -13.09 -10.15 8.47
C PRO A 97 -13.98 -9.11 9.12
N VAL A 98 -13.78 -7.84 8.77
CA VAL A 98 -14.44 -6.69 9.40
C VAL A 98 -15.69 -6.25 8.64
N ARG A 99 -15.77 -6.58 7.33
CA ARG A 99 -16.81 -6.11 6.41
C ARG A 99 -17.92 -7.13 6.14
N GLY A 100 -18.27 -7.96 7.12
CA GLY A 100 -19.37 -8.91 7.00
C GLY A 100 -19.12 -10.09 6.06
N GLN A 101 -17.87 -10.36 5.70
CA GLN A 101 -17.53 -11.52 4.86
C GLN A 101 -17.81 -12.82 5.61
N ARG A 102 -18.14 -13.85 4.82
CA ARG A 102 -18.38 -15.19 5.32
C ARG A 102 -17.10 -15.80 5.93
N THR A 103 -17.20 -16.36 7.13
CA THR A 103 -16.06 -16.95 7.86
C THR A 103 -16.10 -18.46 7.94
N ARG A 104 -17.23 -19.08 7.62
CA ARG A 104 -17.44 -20.54 7.76
C ARG A 104 -16.53 -21.34 6.83
N THR A 105 -16.24 -20.84 5.63
CA THR A 105 -15.48 -21.58 4.60
C THR A 105 -14.06 -21.08 4.45
N ASN A 106 -13.87 -19.81 4.08
CA ASN A 106 -12.61 -19.22 3.69
C ASN A 106 -12.15 -18.12 4.67
N ALA A 107 -12.06 -16.88 4.26
CA ALA A 107 -11.51 -15.75 5.04
C ALA A 107 -10.00 -15.90 5.36
N ARG A 108 -9.24 -16.50 4.46
CA ARG A 108 -7.81 -16.79 4.69
C ARG A 108 -6.95 -15.55 4.78
N THR A 109 -7.31 -14.46 4.09
CA THR A 109 -6.58 -13.18 4.16
C THR A 109 -6.45 -12.68 5.59
N ARG A 110 -7.49 -12.82 6.40
CA ARG A 110 -7.51 -12.38 7.81
C ARG A 110 -7.07 -13.47 8.76
N LYS A 111 -7.50 -14.70 8.54
CA LYS A 111 -7.18 -15.85 9.40
C LYS A 111 -5.75 -16.37 9.21
N GLY A 112 -5.14 -16.06 8.06
CA GLY A 112 -3.85 -16.59 7.67
C GLY A 112 -3.95 -17.99 7.02
N PRO A 113 -2.81 -18.56 6.63
CA PRO A 113 -2.76 -19.90 6.04
C PRO A 113 -3.39 -20.95 6.97
N ARG A 114 -4.02 -21.97 6.39
CA ARG A 114 -4.47 -23.11 7.19
C ARG A 114 -3.25 -23.73 7.87
N LYS A 115 -3.37 -23.99 9.17
CA LYS A 115 -2.40 -24.86 9.86
C LYS A 115 -2.46 -26.19 9.15
N GLY A 116 -1.42 -26.47 8.34
CA GLY A 116 -1.43 -27.62 7.44
C GLY A 116 -1.58 -28.92 8.22
N ALA A 117 -2.35 -29.85 7.68
CA ALA A 117 -2.17 -31.24 8.03
C ALA A 117 -0.67 -31.56 7.83
N ILE A 118 -0.04 -32.10 8.85
CA ILE A 118 1.34 -32.59 8.78
C ILE A 118 1.41 -33.44 7.52
N ALA A 119 2.24 -33.02 6.55
CA ALA A 119 2.45 -33.79 5.35
C ALA A 119 2.83 -35.21 5.80
N LYS A 120 1.98 -36.20 5.51
CA LYS A 120 2.29 -37.61 5.80
C LYS A 120 3.65 -37.87 5.17
N LYS A 121 4.66 -38.10 6.01
CA LYS A 121 5.97 -38.56 5.57
C LYS A 121 5.71 -39.76 4.69
N LYS A 122 5.97 -39.66 3.39
CA LYS A 122 5.95 -40.85 2.53
C LYS A 122 6.94 -41.81 3.13
N THR A 123 6.45 -42.82 3.81
CA THR A 123 7.24 -44.00 4.14
C THR A 123 7.58 -44.67 2.81
N VAL A 124 8.85 -44.62 2.49
CA VAL A 124 9.44 -45.41 1.38
C VAL A 124 9.37 -46.87 1.76
#